data_8e8cc4bd4e17bb457689f7148471cb0a
#
_entry.id   8e8cc4bd4e17bb457689f7148471cb0a
#
_cell.length_a   1.000
_cell.length_b   1.000
_cell.length_c   1.000
_cell.angle_alpha   90.00
_cell.angle_beta   90.00
_cell.angle_gamma   90.00
#
_symmetry.space_group_name_H-M   'P 1'
#
loop_
_entity.id
_entity.type
_entity.pdbx_description
1 polymer ?
#
loop_
_entity_poly.entity_id
_entity_poly.type
_entity_poly.pdbx_seq_one_letter_code
_entity_poly.pdbx_strand_id
1 'polypeptide(L)'
;MYSITSAEQTKFLTTDFMPVSTDSTVAAAATDGKIESVIVTVGSGYTDGTYYVAVDGDGTSAGTSSGAIISFVVSSGAIASFGLTSGTDTIVYAGGAGYTYGTVTLTDSTVKTDAALTTAVSSGVMNNGSGGAIQIVVSPKGGHGADAVEELGGHYVMMNTLFIGAERDDLLTGNDFRNISIVTDPTTYGTSTVASDSTIRQTYATKLSSVSGTFTADEKITQATTAAIGKVVEWDSTNSILYYQQ
;
A
#
# COMPACT_ATOMS: atom_id res chain seq x y z
N MET A 1 8.72 27.17 -18.54
CA MET A 1 8.93 27.55 -17.13
C MET A 1 7.69 28.31 -16.70
N TYR A 2 6.90 27.76 -15.79
CA TYR A 2 5.72 28.46 -15.26
C TYR A 2 6.20 29.37 -14.12
N SER A 3 5.80 30.63 -14.12
CA SER A 3 6.04 31.52 -12.98
C SER A 3 4.94 31.29 -11.96
N ILE A 4 5.35 31.10 -10.72
CA ILE A 4 4.43 30.91 -9.60
C ILE A 4 4.07 32.30 -9.06
N THR A 5 2.79 32.57 -8.86
CA THR A 5 2.33 33.83 -8.25
C THR A 5 2.68 33.91 -6.78
N SER A 6 2.71 35.12 -6.19
CA SER A 6 3.00 35.29 -4.76
C SER A 6 2.04 34.49 -3.86
N ALA A 7 0.76 34.36 -4.25
CA ALA A 7 -0.22 33.56 -3.52
C ALA A 7 0.07 32.06 -3.60
N GLU A 8 0.60 31.58 -4.72
CA GLU A 8 1.02 30.20 -4.90
C GLU A 8 2.34 29.93 -4.16
N GLN A 9 3.28 30.88 -4.17
CA GLN A 9 4.51 30.79 -3.37
C GLN A 9 4.19 30.62 -1.89
N THR A 10 3.21 31.34 -1.36
CA THR A 10 2.78 31.19 0.03
C THR A 10 2.24 29.78 0.31
N LYS A 11 1.48 29.21 -0.63
CA LYS A 11 1.01 27.81 -0.52
C LYS A 11 2.17 26.82 -0.52
N PHE A 12 3.18 27.01 -1.38
CA PHE A 12 4.38 26.17 -1.39
C PHE A 12 5.18 26.26 -0.10
N LEU A 13 5.33 27.46 0.46
CA LEU A 13 6.06 27.67 1.71
C LEU A 13 5.33 27.10 2.93
N THR A 14 4.02 26.96 2.86
CA THR A 14 3.20 26.39 3.95
C THR A 14 2.81 24.92 3.71
N THR A 15 3.14 24.38 2.56
CA THR A 15 2.83 22.98 2.23
C THR A 15 4.02 22.09 2.59
N ASP A 16 3.74 21.02 3.30
CA ASP A 16 4.73 19.98 3.55
C ASP A 16 5.00 19.22 2.24
N PHE A 17 6.25 19.17 1.83
CA PHE A 17 6.68 18.36 0.70
C PHE A 17 7.08 16.98 1.20
N MET A 18 6.50 15.97 0.59
CA MET A 18 6.87 14.58 0.85
C MET A 18 7.90 14.14 -0.21
N PRO A 19 9.18 14.04 0.12
CA PRO A 19 10.13 13.46 -0.79
C PRO A 19 9.84 11.96 -0.92
N VAL A 20 9.45 11.55 -2.09
CA VAL A 20 9.30 10.13 -2.45
C VAL A 20 10.51 9.75 -3.28
N SER A 21 11.15 8.68 -2.90
CA SER A 21 12.24 8.10 -3.69
C SER A 21 12.03 6.60 -3.81
N THR A 22 12.44 6.06 -4.94
CA THR A 22 12.42 4.62 -5.16
C THR A 22 13.55 3.97 -4.35
N ASP A 23 13.22 2.96 -3.56
CA ASP A 23 14.21 2.09 -2.93
C ASP A 23 14.82 1.16 -3.98
N SER A 24 16.15 1.11 -4.04
CA SER A 24 16.86 0.34 -5.05
C SER A 24 16.62 -1.17 -4.94
N THR A 25 16.38 -1.68 -3.75
CA THR A 25 16.09 -3.11 -3.52
C THR A 25 14.69 -3.44 -4.01
N VAL A 26 13.72 -2.57 -3.71
CA VAL A 26 12.34 -2.70 -4.18
C VAL A 26 12.28 -2.58 -5.71
N ALA A 27 12.97 -1.58 -6.27
CA ALA A 27 13.05 -1.41 -7.74
C ALA A 27 13.66 -2.62 -8.45
N ALA A 28 14.69 -3.22 -7.86
CA ALA A 28 15.31 -4.42 -8.42
C ALA A 28 14.44 -5.68 -8.33
N ALA A 29 13.50 -5.72 -7.38
CA ALA A 29 12.52 -6.80 -7.22
C ALA A 29 11.25 -6.59 -8.03
N ALA A 30 11.03 -5.40 -8.57
CA ALA A 30 9.87 -5.09 -9.38
C ALA A 30 9.86 -5.92 -10.67
N THR A 31 8.68 -6.38 -11.05
CA THR A 31 8.49 -7.21 -12.23
C THR A 31 7.51 -6.53 -13.18
N ASP A 32 7.99 -6.17 -14.35
CA ASP A 32 7.16 -5.53 -15.38
C ASP A 32 5.99 -6.43 -15.80
N GLY A 33 4.80 -5.83 -15.85
CA GLY A 33 3.60 -6.55 -16.25
C GLY A 33 3.20 -7.69 -15.30
N LYS A 34 3.57 -7.64 -14.03
CA LYS A 34 3.10 -8.57 -13.00
C LYS A 34 1.66 -8.27 -12.64
N ILE A 35 0.88 -9.30 -12.42
CA ILE A 35 -0.49 -9.19 -11.91
C ILE A 35 -0.43 -9.35 -10.39
N GLU A 36 -0.93 -8.37 -9.66
CA GLU A 36 -0.89 -8.36 -8.19
C GLU A 36 -2.28 -8.21 -7.57
N SER A 37 -3.26 -7.78 -8.37
CA SER A 37 -4.64 -7.67 -7.90
C SER A 37 -5.64 -7.98 -9.01
N VAL A 38 -6.87 -8.26 -8.59
CA VAL A 38 -8.01 -8.53 -9.47
C VAL A 38 -9.27 -7.88 -8.91
N ILE A 39 -10.20 -7.56 -9.78
CA ILE A 39 -11.54 -7.11 -9.39
C ILE A 39 -12.53 -8.26 -9.65
N VAL A 40 -13.25 -8.67 -8.63
CA VAL A 40 -14.15 -9.82 -8.69
C VAL A 40 -15.61 -9.36 -8.78
N THR A 41 -16.32 -9.91 -9.77
CA THR A 41 -17.78 -9.89 -9.81
C THR A 41 -18.28 -11.28 -9.44
N VAL A 42 -19.09 -11.38 -8.40
CA VAL A 42 -19.36 -12.65 -7.72
C VAL A 42 -20.18 -13.66 -8.54
N GLY A 43 -21.12 -13.21 -9.35
CA GLY A 43 -22.02 -14.10 -10.10
C GLY A 43 -22.88 -15.02 -9.24
N SER A 44 -23.43 -16.07 -9.84
CA SER A 44 -24.21 -17.07 -9.12
C SER A 44 -24.36 -18.38 -9.92
N GLY A 45 -24.72 -19.48 -9.23
CA GLY A 45 -25.01 -20.76 -9.85
C GLY A 45 -23.82 -21.64 -10.16
N TYR A 46 -22.63 -21.25 -9.73
CA TYR A 46 -21.41 -22.04 -9.86
C TYR A 46 -21.36 -23.17 -8.83
N THR A 47 -20.62 -24.22 -9.09
CA THR A 47 -20.40 -25.30 -8.13
C THR A 47 -19.33 -24.88 -7.10
N ASP A 48 -19.62 -25.12 -5.81
CA ASP A 48 -18.70 -24.79 -4.72
C ASP A 48 -17.39 -25.55 -4.83
N GLY A 49 -16.29 -24.88 -4.57
CA GLY A 49 -14.95 -25.46 -4.64
C GLY A 49 -13.86 -24.42 -4.77
N THR A 50 -12.61 -24.87 -4.78
CA THR A 50 -11.42 -24.05 -5.07
C THR A 50 -10.95 -24.36 -6.48
N TYR A 51 -10.76 -23.32 -7.25
CA TYR A 51 -10.44 -23.41 -8.67
C TYR A 51 -9.26 -22.53 -9.05
N TYR A 52 -8.65 -22.87 -10.18
CA TYR A 52 -7.53 -22.16 -10.75
C TYR A 52 -7.78 -21.84 -12.22
N VAL A 53 -7.36 -20.68 -12.66
CA VAL A 53 -7.49 -20.27 -14.06
C VAL A 53 -6.25 -19.50 -14.48
N ALA A 54 -5.75 -19.80 -15.68
CA ALA A 54 -4.69 -19.00 -16.29
C ALA A 54 -5.24 -17.64 -16.74
N VAL A 55 -4.38 -16.65 -16.68
CA VAL A 55 -4.66 -15.36 -17.30
C VAL A 55 -4.17 -15.40 -18.75
N ASP A 56 -5.09 -15.13 -19.67
CA ASP A 56 -4.78 -14.91 -21.08
C ASP A 56 -4.37 -13.44 -21.27
N GLY A 57 -3.21 -13.21 -21.84
CA GLY A 57 -2.66 -11.87 -22.07
C GLY A 57 -2.53 -11.52 -23.53
N ASP A 58 -1.88 -10.41 -23.80
CA ASP A 58 -1.47 -9.93 -25.11
C ASP A 58 -0.43 -10.80 -25.81
N GLY A 59 -0.23 -12.01 -25.32
CA GLY A 59 0.70 -13.03 -25.79
C GLY A 59 0.56 -13.52 -27.22
N THR A 60 0.25 -12.62 -28.15
CA THR A 60 0.36 -12.87 -29.58
C THR A 60 1.81 -12.83 -30.09
N SER A 61 2.73 -12.39 -29.26
CA SER A 61 4.16 -12.43 -29.53
C SER A 61 4.79 -13.43 -28.56
N ALA A 62 5.18 -14.57 -29.05
CA ALA A 62 5.82 -15.61 -28.29
C ALA A 62 6.87 -15.05 -27.32
N GLY A 63 6.59 -15.13 -26.02
CA GLY A 63 7.56 -14.86 -24.97
C GLY A 63 7.40 -13.60 -24.17
N THR A 64 6.35 -12.79 -24.33
CA THR A 64 6.21 -11.51 -23.61
C THR A 64 5.34 -11.58 -22.37
N SER A 65 4.27 -12.37 -22.33
CA SER A 65 3.43 -12.50 -21.14
C SER A 65 3.19 -13.96 -20.79
N SER A 66 3.43 -14.36 -19.55
CA SER A 66 3.18 -15.75 -19.15
C SER A 66 3.15 -15.97 -17.65
N GLY A 67 2.51 -17.06 -17.25
CA GLY A 67 2.61 -17.63 -15.91
C GLY A 67 1.69 -17.04 -14.86
N ALA A 68 0.79 -16.13 -15.21
CA ALA A 68 -0.18 -15.65 -14.22
C ALA A 68 -1.33 -16.64 -14.04
N ILE A 69 -1.61 -16.94 -12.78
CA ILE A 69 -2.65 -17.88 -12.34
C ILE A 69 -3.47 -17.21 -11.24
N ILE A 70 -4.77 -17.23 -11.39
CA ILE A 70 -5.70 -16.79 -10.34
C ILE A 70 -6.27 -18.04 -9.66
N SER A 71 -6.18 -18.10 -8.34
CA SER A 71 -6.93 -19.04 -7.51
C SER A 71 -8.19 -18.36 -7.01
N PHE A 72 -9.34 -19.00 -7.20
CA PHE A 72 -10.61 -18.45 -6.71
C PHE A 72 -11.45 -19.53 -6.05
N VAL A 73 -12.21 -19.11 -5.04
CA VAL A 73 -13.11 -19.96 -4.29
C VAL A 73 -14.55 -19.66 -4.69
N VAL A 74 -15.33 -20.68 -4.93
CA VAL A 74 -16.78 -20.58 -5.04
C VAL A 74 -17.39 -21.09 -3.75
N SER A 75 -18.24 -20.28 -3.13
CA SER A 75 -18.98 -20.63 -1.93
C SER A 75 -20.43 -20.18 -2.07
N SER A 76 -21.36 -21.09 -1.77
CA SER A 76 -22.80 -20.85 -1.96
C SER A 76 -23.16 -20.43 -3.39
N GLY A 77 -22.47 -21.01 -4.36
CA GLY A 77 -22.67 -20.76 -5.78
C GLY A 77 -22.12 -19.43 -6.31
N ALA A 78 -21.40 -18.66 -5.51
CA ALA A 78 -20.85 -17.36 -5.88
C ALA A 78 -19.31 -17.34 -5.71
N ILE A 79 -18.63 -16.60 -6.57
CA ILE A 79 -17.16 -16.42 -6.47
C ILE A 79 -16.85 -15.52 -5.27
N ALA A 80 -15.99 -15.96 -4.39
CA ALA A 80 -15.53 -15.16 -3.25
C ALA A 80 -14.82 -13.88 -3.72
N SER A 81 -14.91 -12.83 -2.91
CA SER A 81 -14.22 -11.56 -3.16
C SER A 81 -12.70 -11.76 -3.20
N PHE A 82 -12.01 -10.78 -3.78
CA PHE A 82 -10.54 -10.73 -3.71
C PHE A 82 -10.10 -10.54 -2.26
N GLY A 83 -9.10 -11.32 -1.84
CA GLY A 83 -8.56 -11.29 -0.48
C GLY A 83 -7.12 -11.77 -0.43
N LEU A 84 -6.63 -12.00 0.77
CA LEU A 84 -5.26 -12.44 1.04
C LEU A 84 -5.18 -13.89 1.51
N THR A 85 -6.32 -14.54 1.73
CA THR A 85 -6.38 -15.88 2.33
C THR A 85 -6.61 -16.95 1.25
N SER A 86 -5.58 -17.73 1.00
CA SER A 86 -5.69 -18.87 0.09
C SER A 86 -6.67 -19.91 0.62
N GLY A 87 -7.53 -20.42 -0.28
CA GLY A 87 -8.54 -21.44 0.05
C GLY A 87 -9.86 -20.90 0.58
N THR A 88 -9.96 -19.59 0.86
CA THR A 88 -11.22 -18.92 1.26
C THR A 88 -11.59 -17.78 0.32
N ASP A 89 -10.60 -17.14 -0.27
CA ASP A 89 -10.75 -15.94 -1.08
C ASP A 89 -10.21 -16.15 -2.50
N THR A 90 -10.62 -15.27 -3.40
CA THR A 90 -9.95 -15.12 -4.69
C THR A 90 -8.62 -14.41 -4.49
N ILE A 91 -7.55 -15.00 -4.97
CA ILE A 91 -6.19 -14.45 -4.84
C ILE A 91 -5.42 -14.54 -6.16
N VAL A 92 -4.39 -13.74 -6.32
CA VAL A 92 -3.37 -13.95 -7.35
C VAL A 92 -2.42 -15.05 -6.85
N TYR A 93 -2.57 -16.28 -7.38
CA TYR A 93 -1.73 -17.43 -7.01
C TYR A 93 -0.31 -17.29 -7.56
N ALA A 94 -0.21 -16.86 -8.81
CA ALA A 94 1.06 -16.49 -9.45
C ALA A 94 0.84 -15.25 -10.32
N GLY A 95 1.68 -14.25 -10.16
CA GLY A 95 1.51 -12.96 -10.84
C GLY A 95 2.00 -12.93 -12.28
N GLY A 96 2.83 -13.88 -12.68
CA GLY A 96 3.44 -13.88 -14.01
C GLY A 96 4.30 -12.65 -14.29
N ALA A 97 4.54 -12.38 -15.55
CA ALA A 97 5.30 -11.21 -16.01
C ALA A 97 4.95 -10.84 -17.46
N GLY A 98 5.25 -9.61 -17.85
CA GLY A 98 5.15 -9.13 -19.22
C GLY A 98 3.71 -8.87 -19.73
N TYR A 99 2.74 -8.77 -18.83
CA TYR A 99 1.37 -8.43 -19.21
C TYR A 99 1.22 -6.91 -19.41
N THR A 100 0.59 -6.50 -20.50
CA THR A 100 0.07 -5.14 -20.67
C THR A 100 -1.44 -5.11 -20.44
N TYR A 101 -2.12 -6.23 -20.67
CA TYR A 101 -3.48 -6.51 -20.25
C TYR A 101 -3.63 -8.00 -19.97
N GLY A 102 -4.70 -8.39 -19.28
CA GLY A 102 -5.03 -9.78 -19.04
C GLY A 102 -6.53 -10.01 -19.04
N THR A 103 -6.95 -11.17 -19.48
CA THR A 103 -8.33 -11.63 -19.44
C THR A 103 -8.43 -12.98 -18.78
N VAL A 104 -9.56 -13.23 -18.14
CA VAL A 104 -9.89 -14.53 -17.52
C VAL A 104 -11.21 -15.04 -18.11
N THR A 105 -11.19 -16.27 -18.58
CA THR A 105 -12.39 -16.94 -19.08
C THR A 105 -12.82 -18.02 -18.10
N LEU A 106 -14.03 -17.92 -17.58
CA LEU A 106 -14.60 -18.84 -16.59
C LEU A 106 -15.51 -19.87 -17.30
N THR A 107 -14.91 -20.93 -17.85
CA THR A 107 -15.63 -22.05 -18.47
C THR A 107 -15.05 -23.38 -17.98
N ASP A 108 -15.81 -24.48 -18.13
CA ASP A 108 -15.34 -25.81 -17.74
C ASP A 108 -14.03 -26.23 -18.43
N SER A 109 -13.74 -25.69 -19.60
CA SER A 109 -12.50 -25.99 -20.34
C SER A 109 -11.30 -25.21 -19.84
N THR A 110 -11.48 -23.98 -19.38
CA THR A 110 -10.41 -23.06 -18.98
C THR A 110 -10.08 -23.17 -17.50
N VAL A 111 -11.07 -23.44 -16.67
CA VAL A 111 -10.90 -23.55 -15.21
C VAL A 111 -10.37 -24.95 -14.83
N LYS A 112 -9.52 -24.98 -13.83
CA LYS A 112 -8.83 -26.19 -13.36
C LYS A 112 -9.05 -26.41 -11.85
N THR A 113 -8.87 -27.63 -11.40
CA THR A 113 -8.94 -28.00 -9.98
C THR A 113 -7.58 -27.96 -9.28
N ASP A 114 -6.52 -27.74 -10.00
CA ASP A 114 -5.14 -27.72 -9.49
C ASP A 114 -4.34 -26.52 -10.01
N ALA A 115 -3.37 -26.08 -9.20
CA ALA A 115 -2.53 -24.93 -9.51
C ALA A 115 -1.54 -25.19 -10.67
N ALA A 116 -1.32 -26.45 -11.03
CA ALA A 116 -0.50 -26.81 -12.19
C ALA A 116 -1.29 -26.72 -13.50
N LEU A 117 -2.56 -26.38 -13.44
CA LEU A 117 -3.51 -26.21 -14.55
C LEU A 117 -3.65 -27.48 -15.43
N THR A 118 -3.51 -28.66 -14.82
CA THR A 118 -3.52 -29.95 -15.54
C THR A 118 -4.90 -30.58 -15.60
N THR A 119 -5.72 -30.42 -14.54
CA THR A 119 -6.98 -31.12 -14.39
C THR A 119 -8.17 -30.18 -14.61
N ALA A 120 -8.83 -30.32 -15.75
CA ALA A 120 -10.04 -29.54 -16.05
C ALA A 120 -11.17 -29.92 -15.09
N VAL A 121 -12.06 -28.98 -14.80
CA VAL A 121 -13.29 -29.24 -14.06
C VAL A 121 -14.25 -30.09 -14.88
N SER A 122 -15.13 -30.81 -14.20
CA SER A 122 -16.18 -31.58 -14.85
C SER A 122 -17.20 -30.66 -15.54
N SER A 123 -17.93 -31.20 -16.50
CA SER A 123 -19.01 -30.44 -17.15
C SER A 123 -20.05 -29.95 -16.12
N GLY A 124 -20.50 -28.71 -16.27
CA GLY A 124 -21.48 -28.09 -15.41
C GLY A 124 -20.95 -27.49 -14.10
N VAL A 125 -19.66 -27.34 -13.96
CA VAL A 125 -19.05 -26.65 -12.80
C VAL A 125 -19.09 -25.14 -12.97
N MET A 126 -18.52 -24.63 -14.05
CA MET A 126 -18.48 -23.21 -14.35
C MET A 126 -19.57 -22.80 -15.34
N ASN A 127 -19.89 -23.64 -16.33
CA ASN A 127 -20.87 -23.31 -17.34
C ASN A 127 -22.31 -23.26 -16.80
N ASN A 128 -22.59 -23.80 -15.62
CA ASN A 128 -23.90 -23.69 -14.96
C ASN A 128 -24.12 -22.34 -14.26
N GLY A 129 -23.05 -21.65 -13.94
CA GLY A 129 -23.10 -20.32 -13.33
C GLY A 129 -23.18 -19.20 -14.37
N SER A 130 -23.49 -18.01 -13.91
CA SER A 130 -23.53 -16.81 -14.73
C SER A 130 -23.24 -15.53 -13.97
N GLY A 131 -22.85 -14.49 -14.70
CA GLY A 131 -22.61 -13.14 -14.17
C GLY A 131 -21.33 -12.98 -13.36
N GLY A 132 -20.55 -14.03 -13.13
CA GLY A 132 -19.23 -13.93 -12.51
C GLY A 132 -18.19 -13.45 -13.50
N ALA A 133 -17.26 -12.63 -13.02
CA ALA A 133 -16.10 -12.18 -13.78
C ALA A 133 -14.91 -11.90 -12.86
N ILE A 134 -13.73 -12.11 -13.39
CA ILE A 134 -12.47 -11.73 -12.73
C ILE A 134 -11.74 -10.80 -13.70
N GLN A 135 -11.67 -9.52 -13.34
CA GLN A 135 -10.95 -8.52 -14.11
C GLN A 135 -9.52 -8.41 -13.59
N ILE A 136 -8.56 -8.39 -14.49
CA ILE A 136 -7.15 -8.33 -14.16
C ILE A 136 -6.71 -6.88 -14.02
N VAL A 137 -5.94 -6.59 -12.97
CA VAL A 137 -5.23 -5.34 -12.79
C VAL A 137 -3.75 -5.62 -12.96
N VAL A 138 -3.19 -5.08 -14.04
CA VAL A 138 -1.75 -5.20 -14.33
C VAL A 138 -0.99 -4.13 -13.56
N SER A 139 0.17 -4.46 -13.03
CA SER A 139 1.05 -3.52 -12.35
C SER A 139 1.47 -2.36 -13.26
N PRO A 140 1.86 -1.21 -12.70
CA PRO A 140 2.41 -0.10 -13.46
C PRO A 140 3.62 -0.53 -14.30
N LYS A 141 3.96 0.27 -15.31
CA LYS A 141 5.12 0.04 -16.16
C LYS A 141 6.39 -0.14 -15.31
N GLY A 142 7.12 -1.21 -15.56
CA GLY A 142 8.28 -1.61 -14.77
C GLY A 142 7.95 -2.46 -13.54
N GLY A 143 6.69 -2.58 -13.15
CA GLY A 143 6.24 -3.26 -11.95
C GLY A 143 6.12 -2.34 -10.73
N HIS A 144 5.34 -2.76 -9.73
CA HIS A 144 5.23 -2.01 -8.47
C HIS A 144 6.58 -1.87 -7.79
N GLY A 145 6.91 -0.64 -7.39
CA GLY A 145 8.18 -0.29 -6.76
C GLY A 145 9.30 0.02 -7.74
N ALA A 146 9.09 -0.09 -9.06
CA ALA A 146 10.10 0.28 -10.05
C ALA A 146 10.42 1.77 -10.02
N ASP A 147 9.40 2.60 -9.95
CA ASP A 147 9.51 4.05 -9.77
C ASP A 147 8.36 4.57 -8.88
N ALA A 148 8.63 4.69 -7.59
CA ALA A 148 7.63 5.13 -6.62
C ALA A 148 7.12 6.55 -6.89
N VAL A 149 7.91 7.40 -7.53
CA VAL A 149 7.52 8.78 -7.87
C VAL A 149 6.47 8.76 -8.97
N GLU A 150 6.72 8.01 -10.04
CA GLU A 150 5.79 7.88 -11.16
C GLU A 150 4.50 7.19 -10.75
N GLU A 151 4.59 6.11 -9.97
CA GLU A 151 3.44 5.34 -9.48
C GLU A 151 2.48 6.18 -8.61
N LEU A 152 3.01 7.07 -7.79
CA LEU A 152 2.22 7.98 -6.96
C LEU A 152 1.73 9.22 -7.73
N GLY A 153 2.00 9.30 -9.04
CA GLY A 153 1.66 10.48 -9.82
C GLY A 153 2.48 11.72 -9.45
N GLY A 154 3.65 11.49 -8.87
CA GLY A 154 4.54 12.55 -8.44
C GLY A 154 5.27 13.20 -9.61
N HIS A 155 5.70 14.43 -9.40
CA HIS A 155 6.54 15.17 -10.34
C HIS A 155 7.74 15.75 -9.60
N TYR A 156 8.87 15.82 -10.28
CA TYR A 156 10.02 16.56 -9.75
C TYR A 156 9.73 18.05 -9.82
N VAL A 157 9.77 18.72 -8.67
CA VAL A 157 9.63 20.17 -8.57
C VAL A 157 11.00 20.75 -8.20
N MET A 158 11.53 21.59 -9.06
CA MET A 158 12.71 22.41 -8.72
C MET A 158 12.23 23.68 -8.05
N MET A 159 12.53 23.85 -6.77
CA MET A 159 12.33 25.11 -6.06
C MET A 159 13.61 25.91 -6.07
N ASN A 160 13.52 27.11 -6.57
CA ASN A 160 14.58 28.11 -6.45
C ASN A 160 14.06 29.23 -5.56
N THR A 161 14.58 29.33 -4.36
CA THR A 161 14.21 30.39 -3.40
C THR A 161 15.37 31.37 -3.33
N LEU A 162 15.10 32.58 -3.74
CA LEU A 162 16.04 33.70 -3.54
C LEU A 162 15.65 34.40 -2.24
N PHE A 163 16.53 34.33 -1.26
CA PHE A 163 16.38 35.07 -0.01
C PHE A 163 16.89 36.49 -0.22
N ILE A 164 15.99 37.46 -0.28
CA ILE A 164 16.32 38.87 -0.34
C ILE A 164 15.99 39.45 1.04
N GLY A 165 17.01 39.61 1.87
CA GLY A 165 16.90 40.30 3.15
C GLY A 165 17.17 41.80 2.98
N ALA A 166 16.38 42.64 3.66
CA ALA A 166 16.66 44.07 3.73
C ALA A 166 17.88 44.39 4.60
N GLU A 167 18.32 43.44 5.41
CA GLU A 167 19.46 43.55 6.32
C GLU A 167 20.38 42.35 6.23
N ARG A 168 21.42 42.44 5.39
CA ARG A 168 22.62 41.60 5.38
C ARG A 168 22.39 40.09 5.25
N ASP A 169 21.52 39.66 4.37
CA ASP A 169 21.32 38.23 4.02
C ASP A 169 20.91 37.31 5.21
N ASP A 170 20.35 37.86 6.27
CA ASP A 170 19.81 37.06 7.36
C ASP A 170 18.55 36.32 6.91
N LEU A 171 18.50 35.00 7.16
CA LEU A 171 17.30 34.22 7.00
C LEU A 171 16.20 34.73 7.91
N LEU A 172 15.03 35.02 7.35
CA LEU A 172 13.86 35.40 8.14
C LEU A 172 13.58 34.32 9.18
N THR A 173 13.60 34.69 10.45
CA THR A 173 13.17 33.79 11.54
C THR A 173 11.66 33.54 11.43
N GLY A 174 11.26 32.31 11.24
CA GLY A 174 9.88 31.91 11.06
C GLY A 174 9.61 31.06 9.83
N ASN A 175 10.62 30.80 9.01
CA ASN A 175 10.53 29.82 7.96
C ASN A 175 10.68 28.41 8.56
N ASP A 176 9.67 27.59 8.39
CA ASP A 176 9.67 26.19 8.81
C ASP A 176 9.90 25.31 7.58
N PHE A 177 11.05 24.66 7.50
CA PHE A 177 11.37 23.72 6.44
C PHE A 177 11.13 22.31 6.98
N ARG A 178 10.02 21.70 6.55
CA ARG A 178 9.68 20.33 6.94
C ARG A 178 10.03 19.37 5.84
N ASN A 179 10.65 18.28 6.24
CA ASN A 179 10.90 17.13 5.38
C ASN A 179 9.94 16.01 5.77
N ILE A 180 9.04 15.64 4.87
CA ILE A 180 8.11 14.53 5.07
C ILE A 180 8.62 13.36 4.24
N SER A 181 8.73 12.20 4.88
CA SER A 181 9.18 10.96 4.25
C SER A 181 8.18 9.84 4.49
N ILE A 182 8.05 8.95 3.53
CA ILE A 182 7.33 7.69 3.72
C ILE A 182 8.31 6.70 4.36
N VAL A 183 7.88 6.07 5.44
CA VAL A 183 8.65 5.02 6.12
C VAL A 183 8.00 3.68 5.78
N THR A 184 8.81 2.75 5.28
CA THR A 184 8.36 1.38 5.02
C THR A 184 8.39 0.56 6.31
N ASP A 185 7.30 -0.15 6.58
CA ASP A 185 7.17 -1.09 7.70
C ASP A 185 7.68 -0.56 9.06
N PRO A 186 7.18 0.61 9.51
CA PRO A 186 7.58 1.10 10.82
C PRO A 186 7.20 0.07 11.90
N THR A 187 8.04 -0.08 12.90
CA THR A 187 7.75 -0.99 14.01
C THR A 187 7.06 -0.27 15.16
N THR A 188 6.23 -0.99 15.89
CA THR A 188 5.67 -0.51 17.15
C THR A 188 6.81 -0.24 18.13
N TYR A 189 6.79 0.93 18.79
CA TYR A 189 7.86 1.37 19.68
C TYR A 189 8.28 0.29 20.69
N GLY A 190 9.58 0.05 20.77
CA GLY A 190 10.17 -0.93 21.68
C GLY A 190 9.96 -2.39 21.29
N THR A 191 9.48 -2.67 20.09
CA THR A 191 9.26 -4.03 19.56
C THR A 191 9.85 -4.20 18.18
N SER A 192 9.91 -5.43 17.67
CA SER A 192 10.23 -5.73 16.27
C SER A 192 8.98 -6.00 15.42
N THR A 193 7.79 -5.80 15.98
CA THR A 193 6.52 -6.04 15.28
C THR A 193 6.20 -4.84 14.40
N VAL A 194 5.88 -5.09 13.13
CA VAL A 194 5.42 -4.05 12.20
C VAL A 194 4.14 -3.41 12.74
N ALA A 195 4.11 -2.08 12.75
CA ALA A 195 2.95 -1.33 13.22
C ALA A 195 1.80 -1.42 12.20
N SER A 196 0.59 -1.52 12.72
CA SER A 196 -0.65 -1.42 11.94
C SER A 196 -1.17 0.02 11.94
N ASP A 197 -2.21 0.28 11.15
CA ASP A 197 -2.94 1.55 11.14
C ASP A 197 -3.44 1.98 12.54
N SER A 198 -3.76 1.00 13.38
CA SER A 198 -4.21 1.23 14.77
C SER A 198 -3.09 1.36 15.79
N THR A 199 -1.87 0.89 15.48
CA THR A 199 -0.74 0.88 16.42
C THR A 199 0.37 1.86 16.07
N ILE A 200 0.36 2.43 14.85
CA ILE A 200 1.30 3.45 14.44
C ILE A 200 1.04 4.77 15.18
N ARG A 201 2.11 5.39 15.66
CA ARG A 201 2.06 6.70 16.35
C ARG A 201 3.13 7.61 15.81
N GLN A 202 2.76 8.85 15.54
CA GLN A 202 3.67 9.90 15.06
C GLN A 202 4.08 10.87 16.19
N THR A 203 3.73 10.54 17.41
CA THR A 203 4.03 11.32 18.59
C THR A 203 5.32 10.85 19.24
N TYR A 204 5.90 11.67 20.09
CA TYR A 204 6.96 11.20 20.96
C TYR A 204 6.43 10.08 21.85
N ALA A 205 7.28 9.10 22.11
CA ALA A 205 6.95 7.98 22.98
C ALA A 205 8.04 7.77 24.00
N THR A 206 7.66 7.48 25.25
CA THR A 206 8.60 7.08 26.28
C THR A 206 8.05 5.91 27.07
N LYS A 207 8.90 4.91 27.32
CA LYS A 207 8.55 3.79 28.18
C LYS A 207 8.85 4.16 29.63
N LEU A 208 7.85 4.09 30.46
CA LEU A 208 7.95 4.42 31.87
C LEU A 208 8.15 3.15 32.69
N SER A 209 8.84 3.27 33.82
CA SER A 209 8.99 2.22 34.83
C SER A 209 8.39 2.69 36.13
N SER A 210 7.83 1.75 36.90
CA SER A 210 7.26 2.01 38.25
C SER A 210 6.19 3.12 38.24
N VAL A 211 5.27 3.05 37.29
CA VAL A 211 4.19 4.04 37.16
C VAL A 211 3.19 3.87 38.31
N SER A 212 2.87 4.98 38.96
CA SER A 212 1.80 5.06 39.94
C SER A 212 0.71 6.00 39.44
N GLY A 213 -0.48 5.47 39.18
CA GLY A 213 -1.59 6.21 38.59
C GLY A 213 -1.75 5.98 37.08
N THR A 214 -2.55 6.81 36.46
CA THR A 214 -2.87 6.78 35.02
C THR A 214 -2.69 8.17 34.43
N PHE A 215 -2.35 8.23 33.14
CA PHE A 215 -2.34 9.49 32.39
C PHE A 215 -3.63 9.62 31.58
N THR A 216 -4.16 10.82 31.53
CA THR A 216 -5.36 11.14 30.75
C THR A 216 -4.95 11.93 29.48
N ALA A 217 -5.59 11.65 28.34
CA ALA A 217 -5.37 12.41 27.14
C ALA A 217 -5.61 13.92 27.42
N ASP A 218 -4.81 14.76 26.75
CA ASP A 218 -4.78 16.23 26.94
C ASP A 218 -4.21 16.73 28.27
N GLU A 219 -3.80 15.84 29.18
CA GLU A 219 -3.17 16.21 30.43
C GLU A 219 -1.78 16.82 30.18
N LYS A 220 -1.45 17.87 30.95
CA LYS A 220 -0.12 18.46 30.94
C LYS A 220 0.84 17.62 31.78
N ILE A 221 1.92 17.19 31.19
CA ILE A 221 3.02 16.52 31.89
C ILE A 221 4.23 17.45 32.00
N THR A 222 4.97 17.29 33.08
CA THR A 222 6.21 18.05 33.33
C THR A 222 7.28 17.11 33.84
N GLN A 223 8.44 17.14 33.21
CA GLN A 223 9.59 16.38 33.65
C GLN A 223 10.33 17.17 34.75
N ALA A 224 10.44 16.59 35.96
CA ALA A 224 10.87 17.32 37.16
C ALA A 224 12.32 17.87 37.08
N THR A 225 13.22 17.17 36.40
CA THR A 225 14.66 17.55 36.34
C THR A 225 14.94 18.63 35.33
N THR A 226 14.33 18.54 34.13
CA THR A 226 14.58 19.47 33.03
C THR A 226 13.53 20.55 32.90
N ALA A 227 12.44 20.44 33.66
CA ALA A 227 11.24 21.29 33.51
C ALA A 227 10.60 21.24 32.12
N ALA A 228 10.94 20.22 31.30
CA ALA A 228 10.31 20.00 30.01
C ALA A 228 8.83 19.76 30.17
N ILE A 229 8.04 20.37 29.31
CA ILE A 229 6.58 20.30 29.35
C ILE A 229 6.11 19.55 28.10
N GLY A 230 5.13 18.66 28.29
CA GLY A 230 4.46 17.99 27.20
C GLY A 230 2.96 17.87 27.47
N LYS A 231 2.24 17.45 26.46
CA LYS A 231 0.80 17.15 26.53
C LYS A 231 0.57 15.69 26.18
N VAL A 232 -0.14 14.97 27.01
CA VAL A 232 -0.46 13.56 26.81
C VAL A 232 -1.36 13.41 25.57
N VAL A 233 -0.99 12.52 24.67
CA VAL A 233 -1.83 12.10 23.56
C VAL A 233 -2.53 10.80 23.91
N GLU A 234 -1.78 9.82 24.41
CA GLU A 234 -2.32 8.50 24.76
C GLU A 234 -1.45 7.84 25.84
N TRP A 235 -2.08 7.05 26.68
CA TRP A 235 -1.42 6.20 27.67
C TRP A 235 -1.71 4.73 27.39
N ASP A 236 -0.69 3.97 26.96
CA ASP A 236 -0.74 2.52 26.89
C ASP A 236 -0.32 1.92 28.23
N SER A 237 -1.30 1.61 29.05
CA SER A 237 -1.09 1.03 30.38
C SER A 237 -0.55 -0.39 30.33
N THR A 238 -0.80 -1.13 29.26
CA THR A 238 -0.36 -2.52 29.09
C THR A 238 1.16 -2.61 28.92
N ASN A 239 1.71 -1.72 28.10
CA ASN A 239 3.14 -1.69 27.81
C ASN A 239 3.90 -0.62 28.58
N SER A 240 3.19 0.20 29.39
CA SER A 240 3.72 1.36 30.12
C SER A 240 4.39 2.39 29.20
N ILE A 241 3.74 2.66 28.05
CA ILE A 241 4.24 3.63 27.07
C ILE A 241 3.37 4.88 27.11
N LEU A 242 4.00 6.02 27.33
CA LEU A 242 3.37 7.32 27.27
C LEU A 242 3.65 7.97 25.93
N TYR A 243 2.60 8.28 25.17
CA TYR A 243 2.65 9.05 23.92
C TYR A 243 2.30 10.49 24.23
N TYR A 244 3.15 11.42 23.78
CA TYR A 244 3.00 12.84 24.11
C TYR A 244 3.46 13.75 22.98
N GLN A 245 3.03 15.00 23.02
CA GLN A 245 3.51 16.11 22.21
C GLN A 245 4.28 17.07 23.10
N GLN A 246 5.30 17.69 22.55
CA GLN A 246 6.13 18.69 23.20
C GLN A 246 5.97 20.05 22.51
#